data_f314203e0fc61bb430d509723d9ed5d3
#
_entry.id   f314203e0fc61bb430d509723d9ed5d3
#
_cell.length_a   1.000
_cell.length_b   1.000
_cell.length_c   1.000
_cell.angle_alpha   90.00
_cell.angle_beta   90.00
_cell.angle_gamma   90.00
#
_symmetry.space_group_name_H-M   'P 1'
#
loop_
_entity.id
_entity.type
_entity.pdbx_description
1 polymer ?
#
loop_
_entity_poly.entity_id
_entity_poly.type
_entity_poly.pdbx_seq_one_letter_code
_entity_poly.pdbx_strand_id
1 'polypeptide(L)'
;MDTKLIVSASPHVRSEETTQSLMANVIVALCPCVVASAIIFGMRARLVTAVSVVACVAFEGLYCKLLKKTNPISDLSAVVTGIILAMNVPVGMPIGQLIIGDLVAIVIVKQLFGGIGMNFANPALVGRIVLFISFAGSMNKWVFPDAAVDQLSKATPLAVADPSKLSLLDLFMGIHGGVLGETCALAIVLGLIYLVATKTISIAIPASYVGSMFVFYLIATHSVHEALVAVLSGGLLFGAVFMATDYVTSPFTLKGKLVYGVALGIVTFAIRYWGSYTEGVSFALLFMNLWVPYINDMTRQTPYGYVKPAKKEAAGK
;
A
#
# COMPACT_ATOMS: atom_id res chain seq x y z
N MET A 1 23.87 23.42 -48.35
CA MET A 1 23.84 22.88 -46.96
C MET A 1 22.58 22.09 -46.85
N ASP A 2 22.67 20.76 -46.93
CA ASP A 2 21.51 19.87 -46.70
C ASP A 2 21.16 19.86 -45.22
N THR A 3 20.23 20.69 -44.84
CA THR A 3 19.63 20.62 -43.48
C THR A 3 18.80 19.36 -43.39
N LYS A 4 19.41 18.29 -42.86
CA LYS A 4 18.66 17.09 -42.53
C LYS A 4 17.67 17.41 -41.42
N LEU A 5 16.39 17.41 -41.75
CA LEU A 5 15.32 17.50 -40.75
C LEU A 5 15.30 16.23 -39.90
N ILE A 6 15.47 16.40 -38.59
CA ILE A 6 15.35 15.29 -37.64
C ILE A 6 13.86 15.07 -37.39
N VAL A 7 13.32 13.97 -37.89
CA VAL A 7 11.96 13.55 -37.60
C VAL A 7 12.01 12.52 -36.49
N SER A 8 11.45 12.83 -35.32
CA SER A 8 11.31 11.92 -34.21
C SER A 8 9.84 11.52 -34.04
N ALA A 9 9.60 10.27 -33.61
CA ALA A 9 8.27 9.83 -33.26
C ALA A 9 7.77 10.54 -31.99
N SER A 10 6.48 10.83 -31.92
CA SER A 10 5.86 11.36 -30.69
C SER A 10 5.93 10.33 -29.55
N PRO A 11 6.05 10.78 -28.28
CA PRO A 11 6.05 12.19 -27.84
C PRO A 11 7.42 12.85 -28.06
N HIS A 12 7.41 14.11 -28.52
CA HIS A 12 8.63 14.89 -28.76
C HIS A 12 9.24 15.44 -27.46
N VAL A 13 8.41 15.65 -26.45
CA VAL A 13 8.82 16.07 -25.09
C VAL A 13 8.69 14.87 -24.16
N ARG A 14 9.78 14.48 -23.50
CA ARG A 14 9.83 13.39 -22.53
C ARG A 14 10.19 13.94 -21.17
N SER A 15 9.62 13.35 -20.10
CA SER A 15 10.07 13.61 -18.75
C SER A 15 11.45 12.97 -18.52
N GLU A 16 12.28 13.61 -17.71
CA GLU A 16 13.55 13.03 -17.24
C GLU A 16 13.34 11.93 -16.18
N GLU A 17 12.13 11.86 -15.61
CA GLU A 17 11.76 10.88 -14.61
C GLU A 17 11.72 9.47 -15.24
N THR A 18 12.49 8.57 -14.65
CA THR A 18 12.51 7.14 -15.03
C THR A 18 11.77 6.28 -14.00
N THR A 19 11.32 5.10 -14.41
CA THR A 19 10.73 4.13 -13.47
C THR A 19 11.68 3.83 -12.32
N GLN A 20 12.98 3.75 -12.58
CA GLN A 20 14.00 3.51 -11.59
C GLN A 20 14.09 4.66 -10.56
N SER A 21 14.04 5.93 -11.02
CA SER A 21 14.07 7.09 -10.11
C SER A 21 12.84 7.13 -9.20
N LEU A 22 11.67 6.82 -9.75
CA LEU A 22 10.43 6.75 -8.98
C LEU A 22 10.47 5.63 -7.92
N MET A 23 10.93 4.43 -8.29
CA MET A 23 11.06 3.32 -7.34
C MET A 23 12.13 3.59 -6.28
N ALA A 24 13.24 4.25 -6.65
CA ALA A 24 14.26 4.68 -5.70
C ALA A 24 13.69 5.68 -4.67
N ASN A 25 12.87 6.65 -5.11
CA ASN A 25 12.19 7.58 -4.20
C ASN A 25 11.26 6.85 -3.21
N VAL A 26 10.55 5.82 -3.67
CA VAL A 26 9.71 4.99 -2.78
C VAL A 26 10.57 4.23 -1.76
N ILE A 27 11.72 3.67 -2.17
CA ILE A 27 12.66 3.00 -1.24
C ILE A 27 13.16 3.98 -0.18
N VAL A 28 13.58 5.18 -0.58
CA VAL A 28 14.03 6.23 0.36
C VAL A 28 12.91 6.59 1.35
N ALA A 29 11.67 6.72 0.87
CA ALA A 29 10.51 7.00 1.72
C ALA A 29 10.17 5.85 2.69
N LEU A 30 10.49 4.59 2.33
CA LEU A 30 10.31 3.42 3.19
C LEU A 30 11.45 3.26 4.22
N CYS A 31 12.63 3.86 3.99
CA CYS A 31 13.77 3.76 4.91
C CYS A 31 13.44 4.13 6.36
N PRO A 32 12.72 5.22 6.67
CA PRO A 32 12.34 5.54 8.04
C PRO A 32 11.53 4.40 8.70
N CYS A 33 10.61 3.76 7.97
CA CYS A 33 9.82 2.64 8.48
C CYS A 33 10.69 1.41 8.75
N VAL A 34 11.62 1.09 7.84
CA VAL A 34 12.58 -0.03 8.00
C VAL A 34 13.48 0.22 9.20
N VAL A 35 14.00 1.45 9.37
CA VAL A 35 14.86 1.82 10.50
C VAL A 35 14.07 1.75 11.81
N ALA A 36 12.86 2.31 11.85
CA ALA A 36 12.00 2.26 13.03
C ALA A 36 11.70 0.80 13.44
N SER A 37 11.31 -0.05 12.49
CA SER A 37 11.06 -1.47 12.76
C SER A 37 12.30 -2.21 13.24
N ALA A 38 13.49 -1.85 12.72
CA ALA A 38 14.76 -2.44 13.13
C ALA A 38 15.18 -2.02 14.56
N ILE A 39 14.80 -0.82 15.00
CA ILE A 39 15.03 -0.33 16.37
C ILE A 39 14.02 -0.99 17.33
N ILE A 40 12.73 -1.01 16.96
CA ILE A 40 11.65 -1.49 17.83
C ILE A 40 11.72 -3.02 18.01
N PHE A 41 11.90 -3.78 16.93
CA PHE A 41 11.84 -5.25 16.94
C PHE A 41 13.22 -5.93 16.76
N GLY A 42 14.28 -5.16 16.67
CA GLY A 42 15.67 -5.62 16.67
C GLY A 42 16.09 -6.43 15.44
N MET A 43 16.99 -7.42 15.66
CA MET A 43 17.64 -8.20 14.59
C MET A 43 16.65 -9.01 13.75
N ARG A 44 15.58 -9.51 14.34
CA ARG A 44 14.59 -10.32 13.62
C ARG A 44 13.86 -9.54 12.54
N ALA A 45 13.51 -8.28 12.79
CA ALA A 45 12.90 -7.39 11.79
C ALA A 45 13.83 -7.18 10.58
N ARG A 46 15.11 -6.92 10.84
CA ARG A 46 16.13 -6.78 9.79
C ARG A 46 16.26 -8.03 8.93
N LEU A 47 16.25 -9.20 9.57
CA LEU A 47 16.33 -10.49 8.87
C LEU A 47 15.10 -10.73 7.99
N VAL A 48 13.88 -10.51 8.51
CA VAL A 48 12.62 -10.65 7.76
C VAL A 48 12.63 -9.74 6.52
N THR A 49 12.99 -8.46 6.70
CA THR A 49 13.05 -7.50 5.59
C THR A 49 14.10 -7.89 4.54
N ALA A 50 15.30 -8.26 4.98
CA ALA A 50 16.37 -8.67 4.06
C ALA A 50 16.02 -9.93 3.27
N VAL A 51 15.44 -10.94 3.93
CA VAL A 51 15.03 -12.19 3.26
C VAL A 51 13.93 -11.93 2.23
N SER A 52 12.91 -11.14 2.58
CA SER A 52 11.83 -10.83 1.63
C SER A 52 12.35 -10.08 0.39
N VAL A 53 13.22 -9.08 0.58
CA VAL A 53 13.83 -8.36 -0.55
C VAL A 53 14.65 -9.30 -1.43
N VAL A 54 15.51 -10.14 -0.84
CA VAL A 54 16.33 -11.08 -1.58
C VAL A 54 15.47 -12.13 -2.31
N ALA A 55 14.43 -12.66 -1.66
CA ALA A 55 13.51 -13.62 -2.24
C ALA A 55 12.75 -13.00 -3.43
N CYS A 56 12.22 -11.79 -3.29
CA CYS A 56 11.51 -11.09 -4.38
C CYS A 56 12.42 -10.87 -5.60
N VAL A 57 13.64 -10.38 -5.40
CA VAL A 57 14.60 -10.15 -6.49
C VAL A 57 15.02 -11.48 -7.13
N ALA A 58 15.25 -12.53 -6.32
CA ALA A 58 15.62 -13.85 -6.83
C ALA A 58 14.48 -14.47 -7.66
N PHE A 59 13.24 -14.40 -7.22
CA PHE A 59 12.08 -14.90 -7.96
C PHE A 59 11.88 -14.16 -9.28
N GLU A 60 12.03 -12.84 -9.28
CA GLU A 60 11.94 -12.04 -10.51
C GLU A 60 13.04 -12.43 -11.52
N GLY A 61 14.31 -12.49 -11.06
CA GLY A 61 15.41 -12.87 -11.90
C GLY A 61 15.31 -14.30 -12.42
N LEU A 62 14.90 -15.25 -11.57
CA LEU A 62 14.70 -16.64 -11.95
C LEU A 62 13.59 -16.80 -12.99
N TYR A 63 12.46 -16.14 -12.80
CA TYR A 63 11.33 -16.14 -13.73
C TYR A 63 11.74 -15.60 -15.11
N CYS A 64 12.41 -14.44 -15.13
CA CYS A 64 12.88 -13.85 -16.40
C CYS A 64 13.92 -14.72 -17.10
N LYS A 65 14.83 -15.36 -16.36
CA LYS A 65 15.82 -16.28 -16.90
C LYS A 65 15.17 -17.54 -17.50
N LEU A 66 14.20 -18.14 -16.81
CA LEU A 66 13.49 -19.33 -17.27
C LEU A 66 12.67 -19.05 -18.54
N LEU A 67 12.02 -17.91 -18.64
CA LEU A 67 11.19 -17.53 -19.78
C LEU A 67 11.94 -16.72 -20.85
N LYS A 68 13.26 -16.57 -20.71
CA LYS A 68 14.13 -15.82 -21.64
C LYS A 68 13.64 -14.40 -21.91
N LYS A 69 13.03 -13.75 -20.88
CA LYS A 69 12.60 -12.36 -20.94
C LYS A 69 13.75 -11.43 -20.55
N THR A 70 13.65 -10.14 -20.95
CA THR A 70 14.55 -9.10 -20.46
C THR A 70 14.44 -9.00 -18.95
N ASN A 71 15.57 -8.90 -18.26
CA ASN A 71 15.60 -8.88 -16.81
C ASN A 71 15.34 -7.43 -16.29
N PRO A 72 14.23 -7.17 -15.60
CA PRO A 72 13.86 -5.85 -15.09
C PRO A 72 14.44 -5.54 -13.70
N ILE A 73 15.38 -6.31 -13.16
CA ILE A 73 15.92 -6.11 -11.79
C ILE A 73 16.39 -4.68 -11.56
N SER A 74 16.88 -4.01 -12.61
CA SER A 74 17.37 -2.62 -12.53
C SER A 74 16.26 -1.60 -12.23
N ASP A 75 14.98 -1.93 -12.40
CA ASP A 75 13.86 -1.02 -12.11
C ASP A 75 13.52 -0.90 -10.62
N LEU A 76 14.14 -1.71 -9.76
CA LEU A 76 13.99 -1.75 -8.29
C LEU A 76 12.58 -2.11 -7.79
N SER A 77 11.66 -2.45 -8.68
CA SER A 77 10.26 -2.73 -8.30
C SER A 77 10.10 -3.99 -7.45
N ALA A 78 10.94 -5.03 -7.65
CA ALA A 78 10.95 -6.21 -6.78
C ALA A 78 11.45 -5.89 -5.37
N VAL A 79 12.42 -4.97 -5.26
CA VAL A 79 12.93 -4.48 -3.96
C VAL A 79 11.80 -3.77 -3.21
N VAL A 80 11.08 -2.86 -3.87
CA VAL A 80 9.92 -2.16 -3.29
C VAL A 80 8.86 -3.17 -2.82
N THR A 81 8.51 -4.15 -3.67
CA THR A 81 7.52 -5.18 -3.33
C THR A 81 7.96 -5.98 -2.09
N GLY A 82 9.22 -6.40 -2.02
CA GLY A 82 9.76 -7.14 -0.88
C GLY A 82 9.75 -6.32 0.42
N ILE A 83 10.14 -5.04 0.37
CA ILE A 83 10.09 -4.16 1.55
C ILE A 83 8.64 -3.98 2.01
N ILE A 84 7.71 -3.66 1.11
CA ILE A 84 6.30 -3.45 1.47
C ILE A 84 5.70 -4.73 2.04
N LEU A 85 5.97 -5.91 1.46
CA LEU A 85 5.46 -7.17 1.99
C LEU A 85 6.05 -7.47 3.37
N ALA A 86 7.37 -7.33 3.55
CA ALA A 86 8.02 -7.51 4.85
C ALA A 86 7.44 -6.57 5.92
N MET A 87 7.20 -5.30 5.57
CA MET A 87 6.59 -4.33 6.49
C MET A 87 5.13 -4.68 6.84
N ASN A 88 4.47 -5.52 6.07
CA ASN A 88 3.07 -5.95 6.26
C ASN A 88 2.91 -7.31 6.95
N VAL A 89 3.96 -7.89 7.49
CA VAL A 89 3.92 -9.15 8.26
C VAL A 89 4.42 -8.94 9.69
N PRO A 90 3.95 -9.78 10.65
CA PRO A 90 4.48 -9.73 12.02
C PRO A 90 5.93 -10.22 12.06
N VAL A 91 6.71 -9.68 12.99
CA VAL A 91 8.12 -10.04 13.18
C VAL A 91 8.34 -11.53 13.47
N GLY A 92 7.36 -12.18 14.11
CA GLY A 92 7.36 -13.60 14.45
C GLY A 92 7.12 -14.54 13.26
N MET A 93 6.85 -14.02 12.07
CA MET A 93 6.54 -14.83 10.88
C MET A 93 7.67 -15.82 10.57
N PRO A 94 7.37 -17.13 10.35
CA PRO A 94 8.35 -18.09 9.87
C PRO A 94 8.85 -17.73 8.46
N ILE A 95 10.16 -17.76 8.24
CA ILE A 95 10.80 -17.34 6.99
C ILE A 95 10.26 -18.14 5.79
N GLY A 96 10.02 -19.46 5.95
CA GLY A 96 9.48 -20.28 4.88
C GLY A 96 8.09 -19.84 4.42
N GLN A 97 7.23 -19.39 5.35
CA GLN A 97 5.91 -18.86 5.01
C GLN A 97 6.03 -17.48 4.30
N LEU A 98 6.93 -16.61 4.76
CA LEU A 98 7.21 -15.32 4.12
C LEU A 98 7.62 -15.52 2.65
N ILE A 99 8.54 -16.45 2.37
CA ILE A 99 9.00 -16.76 1.01
C ILE A 99 7.84 -17.20 0.11
N ILE A 100 6.84 -17.92 0.64
CA ILE A 100 5.63 -18.27 -0.13
C ILE A 100 4.85 -17.00 -0.50
N GLY A 101 4.71 -16.04 0.41
CA GLY A 101 4.09 -14.74 0.11
C GLY A 101 4.84 -13.95 -0.96
N ASP A 102 6.19 -13.92 -0.86
CA ASP A 102 7.06 -13.28 -1.84
C ASP A 102 6.93 -13.93 -3.23
N LEU A 103 6.85 -15.26 -3.28
CA LEU A 103 6.64 -16.01 -4.54
C LEU A 103 5.30 -15.63 -5.16
N VAL A 104 4.22 -15.62 -4.39
CA VAL A 104 2.90 -15.22 -4.89
C VAL A 104 2.92 -13.79 -5.41
N ALA A 105 3.49 -12.86 -4.64
CA ALA A 105 3.56 -11.45 -5.02
C ALA A 105 4.31 -11.25 -6.35
N ILE A 106 5.49 -11.83 -6.48
CA ILE A 106 6.33 -11.59 -7.66
C ILE A 106 5.93 -12.48 -8.84
N VAL A 107 5.80 -13.79 -8.64
CA VAL A 107 5.57 -14.70 -9.78
C VAL A 107 4.14 -14.63 -10.24
N ILE A 108 3.17 -14.79 -9.32
CA ILE A 108 1.76 -14.90 -9.71
C ILE A 108 1.18 -13.54 -10.06
N VAL A 109 1.32 -12.53 -9.17
CA VAL A 109 0.62 -11.25 -9.35
C VAL A 109 1.35 -10.31 -10.30
N LYS A 110 2.69 -10.28 -10.27
CA LYS A 110 3.46 -9.35 -11.10
C LYS A 110 3.88 -9.99 -12.42
N GLN A 111 4.59 -11.09 -12.40
CA GLN A 111 5.27 -11.61 -13.60
C GLN A 111 4.35 -12.36 -14.55
N LEU A 112 3.38 -13.13 -14.06
CA LEU A 112 2.42 -13.84 -14.94
C LEU A 112 1.53 -12.86 -15.71
N PHE A 113 1.23 -11.69 -15.16
CA PHE A 113 0.43 -10.66 -15.83
C PHE A 113 1.23 -9.78 -16.79
N GLY A 114 2.55 -9.92 -16.87
CA GLY A 114 3.38 -9.21 -17.85
C GLY A 114 4.48 -8.34 -17.23
N GLY A 115 4.62 -8.29 -15.92
CA GLY A 115 5.61 -7.51 -15.19
C GLY A 115 5.10 -6.17 -14.69
N ILE A 116 6.02 -5.20 -14.53
CA ILE A 116 5.66 -3.87 -14.00
C ILE A 116 4.61 -3.19 -14.87
N GLY A 117 3.60 -2.61 -14.25
CA GLY A 117 2.56 -1.87 -14.97
C GLY A 117 1.37 -2.71 -15.45
N MET A 118 1.44 -4.04 -15.43
CA MET A 118 0.40 -4.95 -15.93
C MET A 118 -0.36 -5.70 -14.82
N ASN A 119 0.01 -5.50 -13.58
CA ASN A 119 -0.62 -6.16 -12.44
C ASN A 119 -2.04 -5.59 -12.17
N PHE A 120 -3.00 -6.48 -11.90
CA PHE A 120 -4.39 -6.12 -11.59
C PHE A 120 -4.58 -5.58 -10.17
N ALA A 121 -3.67 -5.88 -9.27
CA ALA A 121 -3.64 -5.42 -7.89
C ALA A 121 -2.19 -5.23 -7.42
N ASN A 122 -2.00 -4.55 -6.30
CA ASN A 122 -0.68 -4.38 -5.70
C ASN A 122 -0.08 -5.75 -5.31
N PRO A 123 1.10 -6.14 -5.82
CA PRO A 123 1.66 -7.48 -5.60
C PRO A 123 1.93 -7.79 -4.13
N ALA A 124 2.50 -6.86 -3.37
CA ALA A 124 2.78 -7.04 -1.95
C ALA A 124 1.48 -7.23 -1.14
N LEU A 125 0.41 -6.53 -1.54
CA LEU A 125 -0.91 -6.64 -0.92
C LEU A 125 -1.49 -8.04 -1.10
N VAL A 126 -1.46 -8.58 -2.32
CA VAL A 126 -1.99 -9.93 -2.59
C VAL A 126 -1.15 -10.98 -1.88
N GLY A 127 0.19 -10.84 -1.87
CA GLY A 127 1.08 -11.70 -1.09
C GLY A 127 0.70 -11.73 0.39
N ARG A 128 0.46 -10.56 1.01
CA ARG A 128 -0.02 -10.45 2.39
C ARG A 128 -1.36 -11.17 2.61
N ILE A 129 -2.32 -10.96 1.72
CA ILE A 129 -3.65 -11.60 1.83
C ILE A 129 -3.55 -13.12 1.76
N VAL A 130 -2.73 -13.65 0.84
CA VAL A 130 -2.49 -15.10 0.76
C VAL A 130 -1.86 -15.63 2.04
N LEU A 131 -0.87 -14.92 2.60
CA LEU A 131 -0.28 -15.28 3.89
C LEU A 131 -1.32 -15.25 5.02
N PHE A 132 -2.19 -14.25 5.04
CA PHE A 132 -3.22 -14.09 6.06
C PHE A 132 -4.25 -15.23 6.01
N ILE A 133 -4.68 -15.62 4.81
CA ILE A 133 -5.67 -16.72 4.64
C ILE A 133 -5.01 -18.08 4.89
N SER A 134 -3.80 -18.30 4.36
CA SER A 134 -3.14 -19.62 4.44
C SER A 134 -2.48 -19.89 5.78
N PHE A 135 -1.98 -18.86 6.45
CA PHE A 135 -1.19 -18.95 7.69
C PHE A 135 -1.71 -18.02 8.79
N ALA A 136 -3.03 -17.96 8.96
CA ALA A 136 -3.69 -17.08 9.94
C ALA A 136 -3.10 -17.20 11.37
N GLY A 137 -2.72 -18.41 11.80
CA GLY A 137 -2.10 -18.62 13.09
C GLY A 137 -0.73 -17.95 13.28
N SER A 138 0.04 -17.78 12.20
CA SER A 138 1.34 -17.06 12.23
C SER A 138 1.14 -15.56 12.06
N MET A 139 0.17 -15.14 11.23
CA MET A 139 -0.14 -13.74 10.97
C MET A 139 -0.77 -13.03 12.18
N ASN A 140 -1.44 -13.76 13.06
CA ASN A 140 -2.06 -13.21 14.28
C ASN A 140 -1.18 -13.37 15.54
N LYS A 141 0.07 -13.79 15.40
CA LYS A 141 1.04 -13.83 16.50
C LYS A 141 1.78 -12.51 16.62
N TRP A 142 1.29 -11.66 17.49
CA TRP A 142 1.90 -10.36 17.75
C TRP A 142 3.07 -10.49 18.72
N VAL A 143 4.15 -9.79 18.42
CA VAL A 143 5.29 -9.61 19.32
C VAL A 143 5.27 -8.15 19.78
N PHE A 144 5.38 -7.97 21.10
CA PHE A 144 5.41 -6.64 21.71
C PHE A 144 6.86 -6.21 21.93
N PRO A 145 7.19 -4.93 21.72
CA PRO A 145 8.47 -4.39 22.12
C PRO A 145 8.65 -4.52 23.64
N ASP A 146 9.88 -4.72 24.12
CA ASP A 146 10.20 -4.85 25.55
C ASP A 146 9.67 -3.69 26.39
N ALA A 147 9.63 -2.48 25.82
CA ALA A 147 9.07 -1.27 26.45
C ALA A 147 7.53 -1.32 26.65
N ALA A 148 6.82 -2.25 26.02
CA ALA A 148 5.35 -2.37 26.08
C ALA A 148 4.86 -3.51 26.99
N VAL A 149 5.76 -4.14 27.76
CA VAL A 149 5.46 -5.33 28.59
C VAL A 149 4.45 -5.03 29.70
N ASP A 150 4.36 -3.79 30.15
CA ASP A 150 3.41 -3.37 31.21
C ASP A 150 2.01 -3.04 30.68
N GLN A 151 1.76 -3.11 29.38
CA GLN A 151 0.42 -2.92 28.83
C GLN A 151 -0.42 -4.18 28.99
N LEU A 152 -1.50 -4.06 29.74
CA LEU A 152 -2.42 -5.09 30.24
C LEU A 152 -3.10 -5.97 29.17
N SER A 153 -2.88 -5.76 27.87
CA SER A 153 -3.48 -6.58 26.83
C SER A 153 -2.46 -7.05 25.81
N LYS A 154 -2.36 -8.36 25.64
CA LYS A 154 -1.64 -9.02 24.54
C LYS A 154 -2.37 -8.87 23.18
N ALA A 155 -3.21 -7.85 23.04
CA ALA A 155 -4.01 -7.57 21.86
C ALA A 155 -3.46 -6.34 21.10
N THR A 156 -3.63 -6.33 19.80
CA THR A 156 -3.35 -5.11 19.02
C THR A 156 -4.25 -3.96 19.46
N PRO A 157 -3.87 -2.68 19.28
CA PRO A 157 -4.70 -1.54 19.67
C PRO A 157 -6.12 -1.58 19.12
N LEU A 158 -6.34 -2.21 17.96
CA LEU A 158 -7.67 -2.41 17.35
C LEU A 158 -8.52 -3.48 18.05
N ALA A 159 -7.92 -4.39 18.82
CA ALA A 159 -8.60 -5.46 19.51
C ALA A 159 -8.78 -5.17 21.01
N VAL A 160 -8.40 -3.99 21.48
CA VAL A 160 -8.57 -3.56 22.87
C VAL A 160 -10.02 -3.17 23.10
N ALA A 161 -10.63 -3.68 24.18
CA ALA A 161 -12.03 -3.43 24.53
C ALA A 161 -12.33 -1.95 24.83
N ASP A 162 -11.36 -1.22 25.41
CA ASP A 162 -11.49 0.19 25.78
C ASP A 162 -10.44 1.05 25.06
N PRO A 163 -10.70 1.54 23.82
CA PRO A 163 -9.77 2.39 23.08
C PRO A 163 -9.42 3.70 23.79
N SER A 164 -10.28 4.18 24.68
CA SER A 164 -10.09 5.43 25.43
C SER A 164 -8.87 5.41 26.37
N LYS A 165 -8.40 4.22 26.74
CA LYS A 165 -7.23 4.05 27.65
C LYS A 165 -5.89 4.03 26.90
N LEU A 166 -5.90 4.00 25.58
CA LEU A 166 -4.68 3.97 24.78
C LEU A 166 -4.05 5.36 24.68
N SER A 167 -2.75 5.43 24.91
CA SER A 167 -1.99 6.67 24.72
C SER A 167 -1.77 6.93 23.23
N LEU A 168 -2.23 8.09 22.74
CA LEU A 168 -2.01 8.50 21.35
C LEU A 168 -0.51 8.69 21.04
N LEU A 169 0.29 9.08 22.04
CA LEU A 169 1.74 9.24 21.89
C LEU A 169 2.41 7.89 21.68
N ASP A 170 2.01 6.87 22.43
CA ASP A 170 2.59 5.52 22.29
C ASP A 170 2.23 4.92 20.93
N LEU A 171 1.01 5.15 20.43
CA LEU A 171 0.60 4.76 19.08
C LEU A 171 1.39 5.50 18.00
N PHE A 172 1.66 6.79 18.20
CA PHE A 172 2.41 7.60 17.25
C PHE A 172 3.90 7.21 17.22
N MET A 173 4.49 6.90 18.37
CA MET A 173 5.89 6.50 18.50
C MET A 173 6.13 5.02 18.19
N GLY A 174 5.09 4.18 18.19
CA GLY A 174 5.18 2.77 17.84
C GLY A 174 5.44 1.83 19.02
N ILE A 175 5.11 2.21 20.23
CA ILE A 175 5.25 1.38 21.44
C ILE A 175 4.00 0.52 21.62
N HIS A 176 3.71 -0.32 20.62
CA HIS A 176 2.58 -1.25 20.64
C HIS A 176 2.84 -2.47 19.76
N GLY A 177 2.07 -3.53 19.95
CA GLY A 177 2.15 -4.72 19.09
C GLY A 177 1.46 -4.51 17.74
N GLY A 178 2.08 -5.01 16.68
CA GLY A 178 1.55 -4.90 15.33
C GLY A 178 2.46 -5.53 14.29
N VAL A 179 2.21 -5.27 13.01
CA VAL A 179 3.12 -5.63 11.92
C VAL A 179 4.27 -4.63 11.83
N LEU A 180 5.38 -5.04 11.21
CA LEU A 180 6.63 -4.29 11.21
C LEU A 180 6.51 -2.84 10.74
N GLY A 181 5.69 -2.57 9.71
CA GLY A 181 5.59 -1.25 9.07
C GLY A 181 4.49 -0.35 9.64
N GLU A 182 3.57 -0.87 10.46
CA GLU A 182 2.46 -0.08 10.97
C GLU A 182 2.72 0.53 12.35
N THR A 183 3.71 0.01 13.08
CA THR A 183 3.92 0.36 14.48
C THR A 183 4.33 1.82 14.68
N CYS A 184 5.15 2.39 13.81
CA CYS A 184 5.64 3.76 13.96
C CYS A 184 4.96 4.73 12.99
N ALA A 185 3.89 5.40 13.42
CA ALA A 185 3.18 6.39 12.59
C ALA A 185 4.08 7.58 12.19
N LEU A 186 4.99 8.00 13.07
CA LEU A 186 5.97 9.05 12.77
C LEU A 186 6.81 8.72 11.54
N ALA A 187 7.31 7.48 11.43
CA ALA A 187 8.13 7.04 10.29
C ALA A 187 7.31 7.07 8.97
N ILE A 188 6.04 6.67 9.03
CA ILE A 188 5.15 6.71 7.87
C ILE A 188 4.89 8.16 7.42
N VAL A 189 4.66 9.08 8.36
CA VAL A 189 4.45 10.50 8.08
C VAL A 189 5.70 11.13 7.45
N LEU A 190 6.91 10.80 7.93
CA LEU A 190 8.15 11.24 7.30
C LEU A 190 8.28 10.74 5.86
N GLY A 191 7.93 9.47 5.60
CA GLY A 191 7.87 8.91 4.25
C GLY A 191 6.85 9.63 3.36
N LEU A 192 5.66 9.94 3.90
CA LEU A 192 4.63 10.71 3.17
C LEU A 192 5.13 12.10 2.77
N ILE A 193 5.74 12.83 3.72
CA ILE A 193 6.28 14.18 3.45
C ILE A 193 7.31 14.11 2.33
N TYR A 194 8.23 13.14 2.37
CA TYR A 194 9.24 12.96 1.32
C TYR A 194 8.59 12.67 -0.04
N LEU A 195 7.64 11.73 -0.13
CA LEU A 195 6.99 11.37 -1.39
C LEU A 195 6.17 12.51 -1.99
N VAL A 196 5.53 13.33 -1.16
CA VAL A 196 4.79 14.51 -1.62
C VAL A 196 5.75 15.62 -2.06
N ALA A 197 6.84 15.86 -1.32
CA ALA A 197 7.85 16.85 -1.65
C ALA A 197 8.56 16.55 -2.98
N THR A 198 8.85 15.27 -3.23
CA THR A 198 9.43 14.80 -4.51
C THR A 198 8.40 14.67 -5.64
N LYS A 199 7.12 15.02 -5.38
CA LYS A 199 6.00 14.86 -6.33
C LYS A 199 5.84 13.42 -6.85
N THR A 200 6.39 12.45 -6.15
CA THR A 200 6.28 11.03 -6.47
C THR A 200 4.84 10.55 -6.29
N ILE A 201 4.13 11.02 -5.26
CA ILE A 201 2.71 10.72 -5.06
C ILE A 201 1.86 11.98 -4.89
N SER A 202 0.55 11.85 -5.14
CA SER A 202 -0.43 12.89 -4.85
C SER A 202 -0.98 12.68 -3.44
N ILE A 203 -1.02 13.75 -2.64
CA ILE A 203 -1.62 13.73 -1.29
C ILE A 203 -3.13 13.41 -1.29
N ALA A 204 -3.80 13.50 -2.45
CA ALA A 204 -5.25 13.35 -2.56
C ALA A 204 -5.76 11.99 -2.03
N ILE A 205 -5.07 10.89 -2.35
CA ILE A 205 -5.47 9.54 -1.89
C ILE A 205 -5.26 9.38 -0.38
N PRO A 206 -4.06 9.62 0.18
CA PRO A 206 -3.85 9.50 1.61
C PRO A 206 -4.79 10.42 2.42
N ALA A 207 -4.94 11.67 2.00
CA ALA A 207 -5.79 12.62 2.72
C ALA A 207 -7.27 12.25 2.69
N SER A 208 -7.81 11.83 1.53
CA SER A 208 -9.21 11.42 1.42
C SER A 208 -9.48 10.10 2.14
N TYR A 209 -8.55 9.15 2.12
CA TYR A 209 -8.70 7.86 2.80
C TYR A 209 -8.67 8.02 4.32
N VAL A 210 -7.62 8.65 4.84
CA VAL A 210 -7.45 8.89 6.28
C VAL A 210 -8.56 9.81 6.82
N GLY A 211 -8.87 10.88 6.07
CA GLY A 211 -9.93 11.82 6.44
C GLY A 211 -11.32 11.18 6.50
N SER A 212 -11.68 10.35 5.52
CA SER A 212 -12.97 9.64 5.55
C SER A 212 -13.05 8.64 6.70
N MET A 213 -11.99 7.88 6.97
CA MET A 213 -11.92 6.99 8.13
C MET A 213 -12.13 7.75 9.46
N PHE A 214 -11.43 8.87 9.62
CA PHE A 214 -11.59 9.71 10.81
C PHE A 214 -13.04 10.18 10.97
N VAL A 215 -13.65 10.69 9.90
CA VAL A 215 -15.03 11.18 9.92
C VAL A 215 -16.02 10.05 10.25
N PHE A 216 -15.90 8.89 9.65
CA PHE A 216 -16.81 7.76 9.91
C PHE A 216 -16.69 7.24 11.35
N TYR A 217 -15.47 7.12 11.89
CA TYR A 217 -15.30 6.76 13.30
C TYR A 217 -15.83 7.84 14.24
N LEU A 218 -15.60 9.12 13.93
CA LEU A 218 -16.14 10.22 14.73
C LEU A 218 -17.68 10.20 14.79
N ILE A 219 -18.34 9.90 13.67
CA ILE A 219 -19.80 9.77 13.62
C ILE A 219 -20.28 8.55 14.40
N ALA A 220 -19.56 7.42 14.31
CA ALA A 220 -19.97 6.18 14.95
C ALA A 220 -19.74 6.14 16.46
N THR A 221 -18.62 6.72 16.93
CA THR A 221 -18.22 6.65 18.35
C THR A 221 -18.49 7.96 19.12
N HIS A 222 -18.77 9.05 18.43
CA HIS A 222 -18.89 10.41 18.99
C HIS A 222 -17.66 10.84 19.81
N SER A 223 -16.51 10.21 19.61
CA SER A 223 -15.26 10.44 20.35
C SER A 223 -14.10 10.74 19.38
N VAL A 224 -13.51 11.93 19.52
CA VAL A 224 -12.32 12.33 18.74
C VAL A 224 -11.13 11.40 19.05
N HIS A 225 -10.99 11.02 20.33
CA HIS A 225 -9.90 10.14 20.76
C HIS A 225 -9.98 8.77 20.08
N GLU A 226 -11.15 8.13 20.07
CA GLU A 226 -11.35 6.83 19.42
C GLU A 226 -11.17 6.89 17.91
N ALA A 227 -11.61 7.99 17.27
CA ALA A 227 -11.37 8.22 15.85
C ALA A 227 -9.86 8.34 15.54
N LEU A 228 -9.09 9.02 16.38
CA LEU A 228 -7.63 9.11 16.24
C LEU A 228 -6.95 7.76 16.50
N VAL A 229 -7.38 7.02 17.52
CA VAL A 229 -6.89 5.66 17.78
C VAL A 229 -7.14 4.76 16.56
N ALA A 230 -8.33 4.80 15.95
CA ALA A 230 -8.66 4.00 14.78
C ALA A 230 -7.81 4.36 13.54
N VAL A 231 -7.43 5.63 13.40
CA VAL A 231 -6.55 6.12 12.33
C VAL A 231 -5.09 5.71 12.55
N LEU A 232 -4.60 5.86 13.79
CA LEU A 232 -3.20 5.57 14.14
C LEU A 232 -2.93 4.07 14.30
N SER A 233 -3.98 3.26 14.47
CA SER A 233 -3.88 1.83 14.72
C SER A 233 -4.04 1.00 13.46
N GLY A 234 -3.31 -0.11 13.39
CA GLY A 234 -3.34 -1.03 12.25
C GLY A 234 -2.71 -0.43 11.00
N GLY A 235 -2.76 -1.19 9.91
CA GLY A 235 -2.11 -0.84 8.65
C GLY A 235 -2.72 0.31 7.85
N LEU A 236 -3.61 1.14 8.44
CA LEU A 236 -4.29 2.21 7.69
C LEU A 236 -3.33 3.24 7.11
N LEU A 237 -2.47 3.82 7.95
CA LEU A 237 -1.52 4.85 7.51
C LEU A 237 -0.52 4.29 6.51
N PHE A 238 0.04 3.11 6.79
CA PHE A 238 0.98 2.45 5.88
C PHE A 238 0.31 2.11 4.54
N GLY A 239 -0.89 1.54 4.59
CA GLY A 239 -1.70 1.23 3.41
C GLY A 239 -2.08 2.47 2.59
N ALA A 240 -2.45 3.57 3.25
CA ALA A 240 -2.82 4.82 2.61
C ALA A 240 -1.65 5.49 1.88
N VAL A 241 -0.42 5.40 2.44
CA VAL A 241 0.76 6.07 1.90
C VAL A 241 1.49 5.22 0.87
N PHE A 242 1.72 3.94 1.13
CA PHE A 242 2.60 3.11 0.30
C PHE A 242 1.88 2.08 -0.57
N MET A 243 0.61 1.77 -0.30
CA MET A 243 -0.12 0.74 -1.03
C MET A 243 -1.26 1.31 -1.89
N ALA A 244 -2.02 2.27 -1.36
CA ALA A 244 -3.13 2.90 -2.08
C ALA A 244 -2.66 3.88 -3.17
N THR A 245 -1.42 4.36 -3.08
CA THR A 245 -0.81 5.30 -4.03
C THR A 245 0.02 4.60 -5.12
N ASP A 246 -0.08 3.28 -5.23
CA ASP A 246 0.58 2.54 -6.31
C ASP A 246 0.12 3.05 -7.68
N TYR A 247 1.09 3.34 -8.57
CA TYR A 247 0.83 3.94 -9.88
C TYR A 247 -0.08 3.11 -10.77
N VAL A 248 0.00 1.78 -10.68
CA VAL A 248 -0.72 0.86 -11.56
C VAL A 248 -2.15 0.67 -11.08
N THR A 249 -2.36 0.63 -9.77
CA THR A 249 -3.61 0.22 -9.15
C THR A 249 -4.38 1.37 -8.51
N SER A 250 -4.02 2.63 -8.85
CA SER A 250 -4.73 3.83 -8.39
C SER A 250 -5.28 4.66 -9.56
N PRO A 251 -6.34 5.47 -9.34
CA PRO A 251 -6.92 6.31 -10.40
C PRO A 251 -5.98 7.43 -10.88
N PHE A 252 -6.10 7.77 -12.17
CA PHE A 252 -5.25 8.82 -12.79
C PHE A 252 -5.72 10.23 -12.48
N THR A 253 -7.06 10.46 -12.45
CA THR A 253 -7.63 11.80 -12.29
C THR A 253 -7.72 12.22 -10.84
N LEU A 254 -7.62 13.52 -10.54
CA LEU A 254 -7.76 14.02 -9.17
C LEU A 254 -9.14 13.66 -8.56
N LYS A 255 -10.20 13.79 -9.36
CA LYS A 255 -11.56 13.39 -8.94
C LYS A 255 -11.62 11.90 -8.64
N GLY A 256 -11.02 11.06 -9.50
CA GLY A 256 -10.92 9.62 -9.29
C GLY A 256 -10.16 9.27 -8.00
N LYS A 257 -9.05 9.95 -7.74
CA LYS A 257 -8.26 9.76 -6.50
C LYS A 257 -9.05 10.07 -5.25
N LEU A 258 -9.83 11.16 -5.25
CA LEU A 258 -10.70 11.51 -4.11
C LEU A 258 -11.81 10.49 -3.90
N VAL A 259 -12.51 10.09 -4.99
CA VAL A 259 -13.57 9.07 -4.93
C VAL A 259 -13.00 7.74 -4.43
N TYR A 260 -11.85 7.32 -4.95
CA TYR A 260 -11.16 6.11 -4.54
C TYR A 260 -10.79 6.13 -3.06
N GLY A 261 -10.19 7.23 -2.55
CA GLY A 261 -9.82 7.34 -1.15
C GLY A 261 -11.02 7.34 -0.21
N VAL A 262 -12.11 8.03 -0.56
CA VAL A 262 -13.35 7.99 0.24
C VAL A 262 -13.98 6.60 0.22
N ALA A 263 -14.03 5.94 -0.94
CA ALA A 263 -14.56 4.58 -1.05
C ALA A 263 -13.72 3.57 -0.26
N LEU A 264 -12.37 3.70 -0.27
CA LEU A 264 -11.49 2.94 0.62
C LEU A 264 -11.85 3.13 2.09
N GLY A 265 -12.09 4.38 2.51
CA GLY A 265 -12.50 4.69 3.88
C GLY A 265 -13.81 4.01 4.27
N ILE A 266 -14.83 4.07 3.39
CA ILE A 266 -16.12 3.41 3.62
C ILE A 266 -15.93 1.90 3.80
N VAL A 267 -15.23 1.25 2.86
CA VAL A 267 -15.06 -0.20 2.89
C VAL A 267 -14.23 -0.64 4.11
N THR A 268 -13.14 0.08 4.41
CA THR A 268 -12.30 -0.22 5.57
C THR A 268 -13.08 -0.03 6.87
N PHE A 269 -13.85 1.05 6.99
CA PHE A 269 -14.72 1.30 8.15
C PHE A 269 -15.74 0.18 8.31
N ALA A 270 -16.42 -0.21 7.24
CA ALA A 270 -17.40 -1.28 7.27
C ALA A 270 -16.80 -2.62 7.74
N ILE A 271 -15.59 -2.97 7.26
CA ILE A 271 -14.92 -4.20 7.67
C ILE A 271 -14.48 -4.13 9.14
N ARG A 272 -13.94 -2.99 9.61
CA ARG A 272 -13.48 -2.82 10.99
C ARG A 272 -14.61 -2.71 12.01
N TYR A 273 -15.71 -2.02 11.67
CA TYR A 273 -16.79 -1.71 12.59
C TYR A 273 -17.83 -2.83 12.68
N TRP A 274 -18.18 -3.44 11.53
CA TRP A 274 -19.18 -4.51 11.47
C TRP A 274 -18.59 -5.91 11.20
N GLY A 275 -17.37 -5.98 10.70
CA GLY A 275 -16.74 -7.25 10.36
C GLY A 275 -16.05 -7.93 11.53
N SER A 276 -15.69 -9.20 11.32
CA SER A 276 -14.92 -9.99 12.29
C SER A 276 -13.41 -9.75 12.20
N TYR A 277 -12.95 -9.01 11.20
CA TYR A 277 -11.52 -8.75 10.97
C TYR A 277 -11.15 -7.38 11.52
N THR A 278 -10.21 -7.35 12.46
CA THR A 278 -9.75 -6.12 13.09
C THR A 278 -9.00 -5.19 12.11
N GLU A 279 -8.32 -5.71 11.10
CA GLU A 279 -7.48 -4.91 10.21
C GLU A 279 -8.13 -4.52 8.89
N GLY A 280 -9.02 -5.09 8.29
CA GLY A 280 -9.75 -4.74 7.06
C GLY A 280 -9.05 -4.02 5.89
N VAL A 281 -7.93 -3.32 6.14
CA VAL A 281 -7.23 -2.44 5.17
C VAL A 281 -6.81 -3.19 3.92
N SER A 282 -6.21 -4.37 4.07
CA SER A 282 -5.71 -5.15 2.93
C SER A 282 -6.84 -5.63 2.03
N PHE A 283 -7.95 -6.08 2.62
CA PHE A 283 -9.12 -6.51 1.86
C PHE A 283 -9.81 -5.35 1.16
N ALA A 284 -9.93 -4.20 1.84
CA ALA A 284 -10.47 -2.98 1.25
C ALA A 284 -9.65 -2.50 0.06
N LEU A 285 -8.32 -2.48 0.19
CA LEU A 285 -7.41 -2.11 -0.88
C LEU A 285 -7.52 -3.07 -2.07
N LEU A 286 -7.53 -4.39 -1.83
CA LEU A 286 -7.69 -5.37 -2.91
C LEU A 286 -9.02 -5.18 -3.64
N PHE A 287 -10.10 -5.04 -2.89
CA PHE A 287 -11.43 -4.82 -3.46
C PHE A 287 -11.44 -3.55 -4.31
N MET A 288 -10.94 -2.44 -3.79
CA MET A 288 -10.93 -1.17 -4.49
C MET A 288 -9.96 -1.13 -5.68
N ASN A 289 -8.85 -1.87 -5.67
CA ASN A 289 -7.98 -1.99 -6.83
C ASN A 289 -8.73 -2.58 -8.06
N LEU A 290 -9.64 -3.52 -7.84
CA LEU A 290 -10.49 -4.08 -8.91
C LEU A 290 -11.50 -3.06 -9.48
N TRP A 291 -11.87 -2.05 -8.68
CA TRP A 291 -12.80 -0.99 -9.09
C TRP A 291 -12.13 0.18 -9.80
N VAL A 292 -10.81 0.29 -9.77
CA VAL A 292 -10.06 1.40 -10.37
C VAL A 292 -10.38 1.63 -11.84
N PRO A 293 -10.49 0.60 -12.72
CA PRO A 293 -10.87 0.82 -14.11
C PRO A 293 -12.21 1.53 -14.27
N TYR A 294 -13.22 1.13 -13.47
CA TYR A 294 -14.54 1.76 -13.48
C TYR A 294 -14.51 3.20 -12.98
N ILE A 295 -13.73 3.48 -11.92
CA ILE A 295 -13.55 4.83 -11.40
C ILE A 295 -12.87 5.72 -12.46
N ASN A 296 -11.89 5.20 -13.18
CA ASN A 296 -11.22 5.93 -14.26
C ASN A 296 -12.19 6.25 -15.40
N ASP A 297 -13.05 5.33 -15.79
CA ASP A 297 -14.06 5.56 -16.82
C ASP A 297 -15.09 6.62 -16.39
N MET A 298 -15.55 6.57 -15.15
CA MET A 298 -16.49 7.54 -14.58
C MET A 298 -15.89 8.95 -14.45
N THR A 299 -14.57 9.04 -14.19
CA THR A 299 -13.88 10.31 -13.94
C THR A 299 -13.04 10.79 -15.11
N ARG A 300 -13.15 10.12 -16.27
CA ARG A 300 -12.42 10.46 -17.49
C ARG A 300 -12.71 11.90 -17.92
N GLN A 301 -11.65 12.63 -18.19
CA GLN A 301 -11.77 13.98 -18.74
C GLN A 301 -12.19 13.91 -20.21
N THR A 302 -13.17 14.73 -20.57
CA THR A 302 -13.58 14.87 -21.98
C THR A 302 -12.50 15.63 -22.73
N PRO A 303 -12.03 15.14 -23.90
CA PRO A 303 -11.08 15.86 -24.73
C PRO A 303 -11.63 17.22 -25.16
N TYR A 304 -10.74 18.19 -25.40
CA TYR A 304 -11.14 19.47 -25.94
C TYR A 304 -11.84 19.28 -27.30
N GLY A 305 -12.99 19.93 -27.50
CA GLY A 305 -13.80 19.79 -28.70
C GLY A 305 -14.73 18.57 -28.76
N TYR A 306 -14.76 17.75 -27.69
CA TYR A 306 -15.71 16.63 -27.62
C TYR A 306 -17.15 17.14 -27.50
N VAL A 307 -17.94 16.91 -28.56
CA VAL A 307 -19.40 17.12 -28.53
C VAL A 307 -20.05 15.81 -28.09
N LYS A 308 -20.76 15.83 -26.96
CA LYS A 308 -21.55 14.65 -26.55
C LYS A 308 -22.50 14.27 -27.69
N PRO A 309 -22.47 13.04 -28.19
CA PRO A 309 -23.48 12.59 -29.13
C PRO A 309 -24.86 12.82 -28.51
N ALA A 310 -25.77 13.47 -29.27
CA ALA A 310 -27.12 13.64 -28.83
C ALA A 310 -27.67 12.26 -28.45
N LYS A 311 -28.26 12.14 -27.24
CA LYS A 311 -28.99 10.92 -26.87
C LYS A 311 -29.93 10.61 -28.04
N LYS A 312 -29.66 9.54 -28.78
CA LYS A 312 -30.67 8.98 -29.64
C LYS A 312 -31.83 8.73 -28.71
N GLU A 313 -32.87 9.53 -28.84
CA GLU A 313 -34.19 9.20 -28.30
C GLU A 313 -34.41 7.74 -28.69
N ALA A 314 -34.59 6.89 -27.69
CA ALA A 314 -35.07 5.56 -27.91
C ALA A 314 -36.48 5.73 -28.53
N ALA A 315 -36.48 6.00 -29.85
CA ALA A 315 -37.69 5.91 -30.65
C ALA A 315 -38.16 4.46 -30.52
N GLY A 316 -39.32 4.30 -29.93
CA GLY A 316 -39.93 3.03 -29.65
C GLY A 316 -39.95 2.08 -30.85
N LYS A 317 -39.67 0.86 -30.55
CA LYS A 317 -40.36 -0.32 -31.09
C LYS A 317 -40.45 -1.35 -29.99
#